data_d30e20cbb7527127a164ee909549bbb8
#
_entry.id   d30e20cbb7527127a164ee909549bbb8
#
_cell.length_a   1.000
_cell.length_b   1.000
_cell.length_c   1.000
_cell.angle_alpha   90.00
_cell.angle_beta   90.00
_cell.angle_gamma   90.00
#
_symmetry.space_group_name_H-M   'P 1'
#
loop_
_entity.id
_entity.type
_entity.pdbx_description
1 polymer ?
#
loop_
_entity_poly.entity_id
_entity_poly.type
_entity_poly.pdbx_seq_one_letter_code
_entity_poly.pdbx_strand_id
1 'polypeptide(L)'
;MNSTLLLRFRDLSCPKGETIKRHSDLIDKEGYAWWGWWNKGHEKLPVESLTALGLKESGTKRYVYLFDSAQKTFYKATLKDYKAEIGSEIETPDTSHTPSYYEENYHPIWFKFNDIEQVDPSEIIESKSYESMSDLFVEESHYEIYDNKVVASPEELAEQNRTMWRIRDRQDGDKTNEIRLRGMTELQPRHFDKSYKVTSRDSLLWLSDPHFTNSGFHGYPLKDTNSTDRTLAQTIQSAYFEKDKNIASLLISGDLTWKGDKEEFELTGDFIDYLSSLNNLDKSWLSICPGNHDLSFYEEADKKDISIIEKNYQESRVAYSDFYAKYFDIKPNESMSSGRRLLLNSSIPVEIVLLNSVTLQQTKGSFQGHGYIGQEQLEHVEQEMGFDKGKPRNVTRICVMHHHLMPVSLTQDAYPNAKYSTVLDAERLSRWLTKHKFDFLLHGHMHQNFNCTIERSIWTHKPTDEEENPTNKLRVLSLGSSGVCMGHTGESKGNWTCKIEFGHEKIIFHYGKISPEDATLSDKYQLEFDYNA
;
A
#
# COMPACT_ATOMS: atom_id res chain seq x y z
N MET A 1 -36.45 7.26 -14.65
CA MET A 1 -35.77 6.74 -13.45
C MET A 1 -34.69 7.72 -13.09
N ASN A 2 -34.64 8.20 -11.87
CA ASN A 2 -33.63 9.18 -11.47
C ASN A 2 -32.39 8.45 -10.94
N SER A 3 -31.46 8.15 -11.84
CA SER A 3 -30.12 7.71 -11.44
C SER A 3 -29.34 8.89 -10.85
N THR A 4 -28.52 8.62 -9.84
CA THR A 4 -27.63 9.60 -9.24
C THR A 4 -26.31 8.96 -8.86
N LEU A 5 -25.34 9.78 -8.44
CA LEU A 5 -24.04 9.31 -7.96
C LEU A 5 -23.98 9.33 -6.43
N LEU A 6 -23.25 8.38 -5.89
CA LEU A 6 -22.76 8.37 -4.52
C LEU A 6 -21.23 8.46 -4.57
N LEU A 7 -20.65 9.48 -3.94
CA LEU A 7 -19.22 9.73 -3.91
C LEU A 7 -18.67 9.45 -2.51
N ARG A 8 -17.60 8.70 -2.44
CA ARG A 8 -16.89 8.44 -1.17
C ARG A 8 -15.85 9.51 -0.92
N PHE A 9 -15.79 9.97 0.33
CA PHE A 9 -14.72 10.84 0.81
C PHE A 9 -14.27 10.47 2.22
N ARG A 10 -13.20 11.08 2.67
CA ARG A 10 -12.69 11.09 4.04
C ARG A 10 -12.09 12.45 4.36
N ASP A 11 -12.12 12.85 5.62
CA ASP A 11 -11.39 14.01 6.14
C ASP A 11 -9.89 13.67 6.24
N LEU A 12 -9.14 13.86 5.17
CA LEU A 12 -7.72 13.52 5.09
C LEU A 12 -6.82 14.75 5.13
N SER A 13 -7.31 15.84 4.53
CA SER A 13 -6.62 17.13 4.52
C SER A 13 -7.15 18.10 5.59
N CYS A 14 -8.16 17.68 6.34
CA CYS A 14 -8.84 18.47 7.35
C CYS A 14 -9.12 17.64 8.60
N PRO A 15 -9.29 18.28 9.77
CA PRO A 15 -9.84 17.61 10.94
C PRO A 15 -11.23 16.99 10.67
N LYS A 16 -11.61 16.04 11.48
CA LYS A 16 -12.88 15.29 11.40
C LYS A 16 -14.10 16.23 11.28
N GLY A 17 -14.91 16.03 10.26
CA GLY A 17 -16.12 16.81 9.94
C GLY A 17 -15.87 18.16 9.26
N GLU A 18 -14.63 18.56 9.11
CA GLU A 18 -14.27 19.86 8.54
C GLU A 18 -14.43 19.93 7.01
N THR A 19 -14.30 18.81 6.31
CA THR A 19 -14.48 18.81 4.83
C THR A 19 -15.86 19.34 4.45
N ILE A 20 -16.91 18.78 5.01
CA ILE A 20 -18.30 19.24 4.76
C ILE A 20 -18.49 20.68 5.22
N LYS A 21 -18.06 20.98 6.44
CA LYS A 21 -18.20 22.32 7.02
C LYS A 21 -17.58 23.38 6.12
N ARG A 22 -16.36 23.20 5.63
CA ARG A 22 -15.68 24.18 4.76
C ARG A 22 -16.40 24.40 3.44
N HIS A 23 -16.99 23.34 2.86
CA HIS A 23 -17.82 23.50 1.67
C HIS A 23 -19.12 24.24 1.98
N SER A 24 -19.80 23.88 3.08
CA SER A 24 -21.03 24.55 3.50
C SER A 24 -20.79 26.03 3.83
N ASP A 25 -19.74 26.37 4.58
CA ASP A 25 -19.36 27.76 4.89
C ASP A 25 -19.11 28.57 3.59
N LEU A 26 -18.50 27.93 2.60
CA LEU A 26 -18.23 28.56 1.30
C LEU A 26 -19.52 28.72 0.47
N ILE A 27 -20.41 27.71 0.48
CA ILE A 27 -21.73 27.79 -0.15
C ILE A 27 -22.56 28.90 0.48
N ASP A 28 -22.59 29.02 1.80
CA ASP A 28 -23.34 30.05 2.53
C ASP A 28 -22.83 31.45 2.19
N LYS A 29 -21.52 31.61 2.01
CA LYS A 29 -20.87 32.88 1.72
C LYS A 29 -20.97 33.29 0.25
N GLU A 30 -20.70 32.37 -0.68
CA GLU A 30 -20.47 32.63 -2.10
C GLU A 30 -21.58 32.02 -3.00
N GLY A 31 -22.53 31.28 -2.43
CA GLY A 31 -23.67 30.68 -3.13
C GLY A 31 -23.39 29.32 -3.76
N TYR A 32 -22.15 28.90 -3.88
CA TYR A 32 -21.75 27.56 -4.32
C TYR A 32 -20.32 27.22 -3.96
N ALA A 33 -19.97 25.92 -4.00
CA ALA A 33 -18.60 25.46 -3.87
C ALA A 33 -18.28 24.37 -4.90
N TRP A 34 -17.01 24.28 -5.28
CA TRP A 34 -16.49 23.22 -6.10
C TRP A 34 -15.95 22.08 -5.22
N TRP A 35 -16.32 20.84 -5.60
CA TRP A 35 -15.91 19.59 -4.96
C TRP A 35 -15.09 18.76 -5.94
N GLY A 36 -13.80 18.55 -5.66
CA GLY A 36 -12.94 17.69 -6.46
C GLY A 36 -13.21 16.21 -6.18
N TRP A 37 -13.47 15.42 -7.21
CA TRP A 37 -13.56 13.97 -7.06
C TRP A 37 -12.17 13.34 -7.07
N TRP A 38 -11.90 12.64 -6.01
CA TRP A 38 -10.67 11.92 -5.81
C TRP A 38 -10.88 10.44 -6.18
N ASN A 39 -10.23 9.97 -7.24
CA ASN A 39 -10.35 8.60 -7.75
C ASN A 39 -9.18 7.72 -7.31
N LYS A 40 -9.38 6.40 -7.31
CA LYS A 40 -8.31 5.41 -7.15
C LYS A 40 -7.63 5.15 -8.48
N GLY A 41 -6.38 4.67 -8.46
CA GLY A 41 -5.59 4.44 -9.67
C GLY A 41 -6.19 3.47 -10.69
N HIS A 42 -7.14 2.61 -10.28
CA HIS A 42 -7.89 1.72 -11.17
C HIS A 42 -9.24 2.32 -11.63
N GLU A 43 -9.57 3.51 -11.16
CA GLU A 43 -10.76 4.26 -11.58
C GLU A 43 -10.38 5.32 -12.61
N LYS A 44 -11.25 5.54 -13.59
CA LYS A 44 -11.12 6.56 -14.63
C LYS A 44 -12.38 7.41 -14.71
N LEU A 45 -12.33 8.49 -15.46
CA LEU A 45 -13.48 9.36 -15.71
C LEU A 45 -14.67 8.56 -16.28
N PRO A 46 -15.79 8.43 -15.54
CA PRO A 46 -16.95 7.64 -15.99
C PRO A 46 -17.88 8.49 -16.88
N VAL A 47 -17.50 8.65 -18.14
CA VAL A 47 -18.16 9.57 -19.09
C VAL A 47 -19.64 9.24 -19.32
N GLU A 48 -19.97 7.95 -19.45
CA GLU A 48 -21.37 7.50 -19.68
C GLU A 48 -22.22 7.76 -18.45
N SER A 49 -21.70 7.45 -17.27
CA SER A 49 -22.39 7.67 -15.99
C SER A 49 -22.61 9.16 -15.70
N LEU A 50 -21.65 10.02 -16.03
CA LEU A 50 -21.78 11.47 -15.90
C LEU A 50 -22.81 12.03 -16.89
N THR A 51 -22.81 11.56 -18.13
CA THR A 51 -23.79 11.96 -19.14
C THR A 51 -25.21 11.60 -18.71
N ALA A 52 -25.37 10.45 -18.07
CA ALA A 52 -26.66 9.98 -17.55
C ALA A 52 -27.25 10.84 -16.41
N LEU A 53 -26.44 11.72 -15.77
CA LEU A 53 -26.95 12.70 -14.80
C LEU A 53 -27.91 13.72 -15.43
N GLY A 54 -27.90 13.88 -16.75
CA GLY A 54 -28.90 14.66 -17.49
C GLY A 54 -28.95 16.14 -17.15
N LEU A 55 -27.81 16.79 -16.82
CA LEU A 55 -27.73 18.21 -16.42
C LEU A 55 -28.21 19.18 -17.49
N LYS A 56 -28.28 18.76 -18.75
CA LYS A 56 -28.73 19.61 -19.87
C LYS A 56 -30.25 19.73 -19.96
N GLU A 57 -31.00 18.94 -19.17
CA GLU A 57 -32.46 19.01 -19.13
C GLU A 57 -32.88 20.09 -18.13
N SER A 58 -33.50 21.15 -18.59
CA SER A 58 -33.91 22.28 -17.75
C SER A 58 -35.07 21.93 -16.82
N GLY A 59 -34.94 22.28 -15.56
CA GLY A 59 -36.06 22.32 -14.60
C GLY A 59 -36.10 21.27 -13.49
N THR A 60 -35.25 20.24 -13.51
CA THR A 60 -35.22 19.21 -12.45
C THR A 60 -34.02 19.43 -11.53
N LYS A 61 -34.26 19.51 -10.22
CA LYS A 61 -33.18 19.49 -9.23
C LYS A 61 -32.42 18.15 -9.33
N ARG A 62 -31.10 18.19 -9.41
CA ARG A 62 -30.23 17.03 -9.41
C ARG A 62 -29.43 17.00 -8.11
N TYR A 63 -29.20 15.79 -7.61
CA TYR A 63 -28.49 15.57 -6.37
C TYR A 63 -27.32 14.60 -6.60
N VAL A 64 -26.28 14.73 -5.79
CA VAL A 64 -25.21 13.75 -5.63
C VAL A 64 -25.14 13.45 -4.14
N TYR A 65 -25.02 12.19 -3.78
CA TYR A 65 -24.82 11.80 -2.41
C TYR A 65 -23.32 11.72 -2.11
N LEU A 66 -22.93 12.13 -0.90
CA LEU A 66 -21.57 12.06 -0.40
C LEU A 66 -21.54 11.11 0.79
N PHE A 67 -20.60 10.19 0.80
CA PHE A 67 -20.40 9.22 1.86
C PHE A 67 -19.08 9.43 2.55
N ASP A 68 -19.12 9.90 3.80
CA ASP A 68 -17.94 9.91 4.68
C ASP A 68 -17.65 8.50 5.17
N SER A 69 -16.66 7.85 4.58
CA SER A 69 -16.33 6.46 4.91
C SER A 69 -15.63 6.30 6.26
N ALA A 70 -15.10 7.38 6.86
CA ALA A 70 -14.53 7.36 8.20
C ALA A 70 -15.59 7.47 9.29
N GLN A 71 -16.58 8.36 9.10
CA GLN A 71 -17.62 8.63 10.09
C GLN A 71 -18.91 7.85 9.83
N LYS A 72 -19.02 7.14 8.69
CA LYS A 72 -20.20 6.37 8.29
C LYS A 72 -21.45 7.25 8.15
N THR A 73 -21.28 8.49 7.71
CA THR A 73 -22.35 9.48 7.55
C THR A 73 -22.58 9.81 6.09
N PHE A 74 -23.82 10.18 5.76
CA PHE A 74 -24.23 10.52 4.42
C PHE A 74 -24.69 11.97 4.33
N TYR A 75 -24.43 12.55 3.16
CA TYR A 75 -24.86 13.90 2.84
C TYR A 75 -25.48 13.89 1.43
N LYS A 76 -26.39 14.81 1.20
CA LYS A 76 -27.03 15.06 -0.09
C LYS A 76 -26.63 16.45 -0.56
N ALA A 77 -25.98 16.49 -1.71
CA ALA A 77 -25.49 17.72 -2.31
C ALA A 77 -26.33 18.07 -3.54
N THR A 78 -26.82 19.31 -3.61
CA THR A 78 -27.56 19.79 -4.79
C THR A 78 -26.56 20.15 -5.89
N LEU A 79 -26.60 19.37 -6.99
CA LEU A 79 -25.71 19.52 -8.13
C LEU A 79 -26.19 20.58 -9.10
N LYS A 80 -25.36 21.56 -9.41
CA LYS A 80 -25.60 22.60 -10.41
C LYS A 80 -24.89 22.35 -11.73
N ASP A 81 -23.67 21.89 -11.67
CA ASP A 81 -22.81 21.68 -12.85
C ASP A 81 -21.67 20.73 -12.48
N TYR A 82 -20.91 20.26 -13.47
CA TYR A 82 -19.63 19.61 -13.28
C TYR A 82 -18.66 20.00 -14.41
N LYS A 83 -17.35 19.92 -14.12
CA LYS A 83 -16.28 20.08 -15.10
C LYS A 83 -15.40 18.84 -15.08
N ALA A 84 -15.09 18.33 -16.26
CA ALA A 84 -14.21 17.20 -16.48
C ALA A 84 -13.62 17.25 -17.89
N GLU A 85 -12.40 16.74 -18.05
CA GLU A 85 -11.76 16.55 -19.35
C GLU A 85 -11.35 15.10 -19.53
N ILE A 86 -11.61 14.54 -20.70
CA ILE A 86 -11.28 13.15 -21.00
C ILE A 86 -9.76 13.00 -21.11
N GLY A 87 -9.18 12.14 -20.28
CA GLY A 87 -7.76 11.78 -20.32
C GLY A 87 -6.83 12.76 -19.58
N SER A 88 -7.38 13.75 -18.87
CA SER A 88 -6.60 14.67 -18.03
C SER A 88 -7.29 14.95 -16.70
N GLU A 89 -6.49 15.26 -15.69
CA GLU A 89 -6.94 15.89 -14.47
C GLU A 89 -6.89 17.42 -14.67
N ILE A 90 -7.85 18.12 -14.14
CA ILE A 90 -7.99 19.58 -14.32
C ILE A 90 -7.91 20.31 -12.97
N GLU A 91 -7.40 21.51 -13.00
CA GLU A 91 -7.44 22.44 -11.87
C GLU A 91 -8.88 22.81 -11.51
N THR A 92 -9.06 23.35 -10.30
CA THR A 92 -10.37 23.89 -9.94
C THR A 92 -10.84 24.94 -10.93
N PRO A 93 -12.11 24.88 -11.36
CA PRO A 93 -12.67 25.88 -12.27
C PRO A 93 -12.73 27.31 -11.68
N ASP A 94 -12.70 27.42 -10.35
CA ASP A 94 -12.80 28.71 -9.66
C ASP A 94 -12.24 28.59 -8.24
N THR A 95 -11.06 29.16 -8.02
CA THR A 95 -10.36 29.14 -6.74
C THR A 95 -11.12 29.87 -5.62
N SER A 96 -11.86 30.93 -5.96
CA SER A 96 -12.64 31.70 -4.96
C SER A 96 -13.83 30.91 -4.39
N HIS A 97 -14.25 29.86 -5.09
CA HIS A 97 -15.35 28.95 -4.73
C HIS A 97 -14.85 27.53 -4.43
N THR A 98 -13.57 27.39 -4.09
CA THR A 98 -12.93 26.11 -3.78
C THR A 98 -12.28 26.20 -2.40
N PRO A 99 -12.53 25.25 -1.48
CA PRO A 99 -11.81 25.24 -0.20
C PRO A 99 -10.29 25.20 -0.41
N SER A 100 -9.54 25.99 0.37
CA SER A 100 -8.09 26.21 0.17
C SER A 100 -7.25 24.94 0.14
N TYR A 101 -7.67 23.88 0.80
CA TYR A 101 -6.97 22.61 0.77
C TYR A 101 -7.06 21.86 -0.58
N TYR A 102 -7.89 22.33 -1.51
CA TYR A 102 -8.00 21.84 -2.89
C TYR A 102 -7.25 22.70 -3.93
N GLU A 103 -6.86 23.93 -3.58
CA GLU A 103 -6.43 24.94 -4.56
C GLU A 103 -5.28 24.50 -5.47
N GLU A 104 -4.38 23.65 -4.94
CA GLU A 104 -3.22 23.14 -5.69
C GLU A 104 -3.42 21.72 -6.24
N ASN A 105 -4.63 21.15 -6.12
CA ASN A 105 -4.90 19.79 -6.53
C ASN A 105 -5.59 19.71 -7.89
N TYR A 106 -5.20 18.70 -8.66
CA TYR A 106 -5.83 18.33 -9.92
C TYR A 106 -6.77 17.16 -9.69
N HIS A 107 -7.95 17.21 -10.28
CA HIS A 107 -8.95 16.14 -10.18
C HIS A 107 -9.55 15.78 -11.54
N PRO A 108 -9.94 14.51 -11.78
CA PRO A 108 -10.61 14.13 -13.02
C PRO A 108 -11.96 14.81 -13.21
N ILE A 109 -12.63 15.18 -12.11
CA ILE A 109 -13.94 15.83 -12.11
C ILE A 109 -14.02 16.84 -10.98
N TRP A 110 -14.62 17.99 -11.27
CA TRP A 110 -15.09 18.95 -10.28
C TRP A 110 -16.61 19.06 -10.36
N PHE A 111 -17.29 18.84 -9.23
CA PHE A 111 -18.73 19.00 -9.07
C PHE A 111 -19.04 20.35 -8.44
N LYS A 112 -20.00 21.07 -8.99
CA LYS A 112 -20.48 22.35 -8.46
C LYS A 112 -21.70 22.12 -7.60
N PHE A 113 -21.58 22.30 -6.29
CA PHE A 113 -22.68 22.19 -5.34
C PHE A 113 -23.12 23.56 -4.83
N ASN A 114 -24.42 23.74 -4.62
CA ASN A 114 -24.97 24.95 -4.01
C ASN A 114 -25.72 24.69 -2.72
N ASP A 115 -25.74 23.46 -2.26
CA ASP A 115 -26.32 23.03 -1.00
C ASP A 115 -25.74 21.67 -0.63
N ILE A 116 -25.47 21.45 0.67
CA ILE A 116 -25.05 20.15 1.21
C ILE A 116 -25.73 19.97 2.56
N GLU A 117 -26.61 18.99 2.65
CA GLU A 117 -27.32 18.64 3.88
C GLU A 117 -26.98 17.22 4.33
N GLN A 118 -26.87 17.01 5.63
CA GLN A 118 -26.75 15.65 6.17
C GLN A 118 -28.09 14.93 6.05
N VAL A 119 -28.05 13.67 5.63
CA VAL A 119 -29.25 12.84 5.48
C VAL A 119 -29.18 11.61 6.38
N ASP A 120 -30.36 11.08 6.71
CA ASP A 120 -30.47 9.83 7.44
C ASP A 120 -29.91 8.68 6.57
N PRO A 121 -29.08 7.78 7.10
CA PRO A 121 -28.58 6.64 6.36
C PRO A 121 -29.64 5.82 5.64
N SER A 122 -30.87 5.75 6.18
CA SER A 122 -32.01 5.04 5.55
C SER A 122 -32.43 5.63 4.20
N GLU A 123 -32.10 6.89 3.91
CA GLU A 123 -32.34 7.48 2.58
C GLU A 123 -31.52 6.79 1.47
N ILE A 124 -30.40 6.17 1.85
CA ILE A 124 -29.50 5.47 0.94
C ILE A 124 -29.58 3.95 1.15
N ILE A 125 -29.39 3.54 2.41
CA ILE A 125 -29.34 2.13 2.78
C ILE A 125 -30.75 1.53 2.65
N GLU A 126 -30.84 0.39 2.01
CA GLU A 126 -32.09 -0.34 1.75
C GLU A 126 -33.12 0.36 0.84
N SER A 127 -33.00 1.68 0.64
CA SER A 127 -33.91 2.43 -0.25
C SER A 127 -33.35 2.61 -1.67
N LYS A 128 -32.03 2.47 -1.85
CA LYS A 128 -31.36 2.55 -3.15
C LYS A 128 -30.77 1.21 -3.56
N SER A 129 -30.63 1.04 -4.86
CA SER A 129 -29.93 -0.09 -5.47
C SER A 129 -28.87 0.43 -6.42
N TYR A 130 -27.80 -0.37 -6.59
CA TYR A 130 -26.73 -0.03 -7.52
C TYR A 130 -27.18 -0.20 -8.96
N GLU A 131 -26.68 0.68 -9.82
CA GLU A 131 -26.74 0.53 -11.27
C GLU A 131 -25.33 0.24 -11.82
N SER A 132 -25.30 -0.32 -13.02
CA SER A 132 -24.06 -0.60 -13.73
C SER A 132 -23.22 0.66 -13.91
N MET A 133 -21.92 0.54 -13.63
CA MET A 133 -20.94 1.60 -13.76
C MET A 133 -19.62 1.02 -14.28
N SER A 134 -19.69 0.25 -15.37
CA SER A 134 -18.52 -0.41 -15.98
C SER A 134 -17.49 0.58 -16.54
N ASP A 135 -17.93 1.80 -16.88
CA ASP A 135 -17.10 2.87 -17.38
C ASP A 135 -16.21 3.54 -16.32
N LEU A 136 -16.38 3.20 -15.03
CA LEU A 136 -15.55 3.72 -13.95
C LEU A 136 -14.14 3.08 -13.92
N PHE A 137 -14.00 1.83 -14.35
CA PHE A 137 -12.77 1.07 -14.17
C PHE A 137 -11.91 1.06 -15.43
N VAL A 138 -10.58 1.14 -15.22
CA VAL A 138 -9.58 1.06 -16.30
C VAL A 138 -9.63 -0.33 -16.95
N GLU A 139 -9.74 -1.38 -16.12
CA GLU A 139 -9.83 -2.77 -16.57
C GLU A 139 -11.11 -3.44 -16.07
N GLU A 140 -11.67 -4.34 -16.86
CA GLU A 140 -12.85 -5.12 -16.48
C GLU A 140 -12.61 -6.01 -15.26
N SER A 141 -11.37 -6.43 -15.01
CA SER A 141 -10.98 -7.24 -13.85
C SER A 141 -11.21 -6.55 -12.50
N HIS A 142 -11.28 -5.22 -12.48
CA HIS A 142 -11.56 -4.43 -11.29
C HIS A 142 -13.05 -4.11 -11.12
N TYR A 143 -13.87 -4.52 -12.07
CA TYR A 143 -15.29 -4.22 -12.04
C TYR A 143 -16.06 -5.14 -11.09
N GLU A 144 -16.52 -4.57 -10.00
CA GLU A 144 -17.42 -5.22 -9.05
C GLU A 144 -18.86 -5.09 -9.52
N ILE A 145 -19.55 -6.23 -9.68
CA ILE A 145 -20.94 -6.24 -10.14
C ILE A 145 -21.86 -6.07 -8.94
N TYR A 146 -22.36 -4.85 -8.78
CA TYR A 146 -23.40 -4.53 -7.81
C TYR A 146 -24.77 -4.34 -8.44
N ASP A 147 -24.89 -4.52 -9.75
CA ASP A 147 -26.09 -4.21 -10.51
C ASP A 147 -27.34 -4.85 -9.93
N ASN A 148 -28.37 -4.04 -9.70
CA ASN A 148 -29.65 -4.44 -9.10
C ASN A 148 -29.52 -5.03 -7.68
N LYS A 149 -28.47 -4.68 -6.95
CA LYS A 149 -28.34 -4.97 -5.53
C LYS A 149 -28.72 -3.77 -4.71
N VAL A 150 -29.35 -4.03 -3.59
CA VAL A 150 -29.69 -3.02 -2.60
C VAL A 150 -28.40 -2.53 -1.94
N VAL A 151 -28.29 -1.23 -1.75
CA VAL A 151 -27.19 -0.64 -0.98
C VAL A 151 -27.35 -1.06 0.48
N ALA A 152 -26.42 -1.85 0.97
CA ALA A 152 -26.56 -2.50 2.27
C ALA A 152 -26.13 -1.58 3.43
N SER A 153 -25.00 -1.84 4.08
CA SER A 153 -24.57 -1.07 5.25
C SER A 153 -23.48 -0.04 4.94
N PRO A 154 -23.30 1.00 5.77
CA PRO A 154 -22.17 1.92 5.64
C PRO A 154 -20.81 1.23 5.77
N GLU A 155 -20.73 0.13 6.53
CA GLU A 155 -19.55 -0.70 6.69
C GLU A 155 -19.20 -1.38 5.38
N GLU A 156 -20.16 -2.03 4.74
CA GLU A 156 -19.97 -2.68 3.43
C GLU A 156 -19.58 -1.68 2.33
N LEU A 157 -20.19 -0.48 2.32
CA LEU A 157 -19.79 0.59 1.40
C LEU A 157 -18.33 1.04 1.63
N ALA A 158 -17.92 1.11 2.88
CA ALA A 158 -16.55 1.51 3.23
C ALA A 158 -15.51 0.44 2.87
N GLU A 159 -15.92 -0.82 2.80
CA GLU A 159 -15.07 -1.96 2.43
C GLU A 159 -14.87 -2.08 0.91
N GLN A 160 -15.80 -1.55 0.12
CA GLN A 160 -15.72 -1.64 -1.34
C GLN A 160 -14.52 -0.87 -1.91
N ASN A 161 -13.83 -1.49 -2.87
CA ASN A 161 -12.62 -0.91 -3.46
C ASN A 161 -12.95 0.08 -4.58
N ARG A 162 -13.78 1.09 -4.28
CA ARG A 162 -14.17 2.14 -5.23
C ARG A 162 -14.56 3.43 -4.49
N THR A 163 -14.59 4.54 -5.21
CA THR A 163 -14.90 5.86 -4.66
C THR A 163 -16.18 6.48 -5.24
N MET A 164 -16.77 5.86 -6.25
CA MET A 164 -17.98 6.34 -6.89
C MET A 164 -18.91 5.18 -7.22
N TRP A 165 -20.19 5.37 -7.00
CA TRP A 165 -21.27 4.44 -7.35
C TRP A 165 -22.35 5.19 -8.10
N ARG A 166 -22.98 4.52 -9.06
CA ARG A 166 -24.23 4.94 -9.64
C ARG A 166 -25.36 4.20 -8.92
N ILE A 167 -26.33 4.94 -8.42
CA ILE A 167 -27.45 4.42 -7.63
C ILE A 167 -28.78 4.95 -8.14
N ARG A 168 -29.84 4.20 -7.93
CA ARG A 168 -31.22 4.54 -8.24
C ARG A 168 -32.17 4.12 -7.12
N ASP A 169 -33.41 4.57 -7.17
CA ASP A 169 -34.44 4.05 -6.27
C ASP A 169 -34.60 2.54 -6.42
N ARG A 170 -34.75 1.85 -5.29
CA ARG A 170 -34.97 0.41 -5.23
C ARG A 170 -36.22 0.02 -5.98
N GLN A 171 -36.18 -1.12 -6.67
CA GLN A 171 -37.30 -1.70 -7.39
C GLN A 171 -37.65 -3.09 -6.86
N ASP A 172 -38.89 -3.53 -7.09
CA ASP A 172 -39.28 -4.90 -6.82
C ASP A 172 -38.45 -5.87 -7.65
N GLY A 173 -37.80 -6.82 -6.98
CA GLY A 173 -36.88 -7.77 -7.60
C GLY A 173 -35.41 -7.43 -7.48
N ASP A 174 -35.04 -6.28 -6.93
CA ASP A 174 -33.67 -5.99 -6.57
C ASP A 174 -33.18 -6.94 -5.46
N LYS A 175 -31.99 -7.49 -5.66
CA LYS A 175 -31.45 -8.57 -4.81
C LYS A 175 -30.83 -8.02 -3.55
N THR A 176 -31.11 -8.63 -2.42
CA THR A 176 -30.33 -8.46 -1.20
C THR A 176 -29.14 -9.42 -1.22
N ASN A 177 -27.95 -8.88 -0.96
CA ASN A 177 -26.73 -9.58 -0.53
C ASN A 177 -26.16 -10.72 -1.37
N GLU A 178 -25.54 -10.42 -2.48
CA GLU A 178 -24.36 -11.16 -2.97
C GLU A 178 -23.51 -10.26 -3.86
N ILE A 179 -22.32 -9.89 -3.41
CA ILE A 179 -21.33 -9.16 -4.19
C ILE A 179 -20.61 -10.16 -5.09
N ARG A 180 -20.55 -9.91 -6.40
CA ARG A 180 -19.75 -10.71 -7.34
C ARG A 180 -18.88 -9.81 -8.20
N LEU A 181 -17.60 -10.16 -8.35
CA LEU A 181 -16.70 -9.53 -9.30
C LEU A 181 -16.86 -10.16 -10.68
N ARG A 182 -16.88 -9.33 -11.74
CA ARG A 182 -16.94 -9.81 -13.12
C ARG A 182 -15.60 -10.44 -13.49
N GLY A 183 -15.62 -11.69 -13.93
CA GLY A 183 -14.43 -12.45 -14.30
C GLY A 183 -13.72 -13.16 -13.14
N MET A 184 -14.22 -13.05 -11.90
CA MET A 184 -13.77 -13.88 -10.78
C MET A 184 -14.90 -14.79 -10.31
N THR A 185 -14.62 -16.06 -10.20
CA THR A 185 -15.57 -17.07 -9.70
C THR A 185 -15.74 -17.03 -8.19
N GLU A 186 -14.79 -16.43 -7.46
CA GLU A 186 -14.83 -16.22 -6.00
C GLU A 186 -14.00 -15.00 -5.62
N LEU A 187 -14.47 -14.20 -4.63
CA LEU A 187 -13.66 -13.26 -3.88
C LEU A 187 -12.69 -14.06 -3.00
N GLN A 188 -11.61 -14.55 -3.63
CA GLN A 188 -10.55 -15.13 -2.84
C GLN A 188 -9.76 -14.02 -2.18
N PRO A 189 -9.46 -14.17 -0.90
CA PRO A 189 -8.55 -13.33 -0.18
C PRO A 189 -7.23 -13.18 -0.97
N ARG A 190 -6.80 -11.95 -1.21
CA ARG A 190 -5.65 -11.68 -2.08
C ARG A 190 -4.36 -11.53 -1.29
N HIS A 191 -3.85 -12.64 -0.79
CA HIS A 191 -2.45 -12.67 -0.37
C HIS A 191 -1.53 -12.55 -1.58
N PHE A 192 -1.95 -13.16 -2.72
CA PHE A 192 -1.19 -13.19 -3.96
C PHE A 192 -2.05 -12.67 -5.12
N ASP A 193 -1.54 -11.69 -5.82
CA ASP A 193 -2.20 -11.19 -7.02
C ASP A 193 -2.01 -12.18 -8.18
N LYS A 194 -3.12 -12.63 -8.76
CA LYS A 194 -3.10 -13.55 -9.91
C LYS A 194 -2.92 -12.82 -11.24
N SER A 195 -3.24 -11.53 -11.30
CA SER A 195 -3.12 -10.67 -12.48
C SER A 195 -2.32 -9.41 -12.19
N TYR A 196 -1.77 -8.81 -13.24
CA TYR A 196 -1.05 -7.54 -13.13
C TYR A 196 -2.02 -6.38 -12.90
N LYS A 197 -1.72 -5.56 -11.91
CA LYS A 197 -2.38 -4.27 -11.68
C LYS A 197 -1.68 -3.21 -12.49
N VAL A 198 -2.42 -2.52 -13.36
CA VAL A 198 -1.87 -1.57 -14.33
C VAL A 198 -1.83 -0.16 -13.77
N THR A 199 -0.71 0.52 -13.96
CA THR A 199 -0.57 1.95 -13.63
C THR A 199 0.30 2.66 -14.66
N SER A 200 0.05 3.94 -14.87
CA SER A 200 0.92 4.80 -15.68
C SER A 200 2.18 5.27 -14.93
N ARG A 201 2.25 5.04 -13.63
CA ARG A 201 3.39 5.40 -12.79
C ARG A 201 4.51 4.36 -12.95
N ASP A 202 5.75 4.78 -12.79
CA ASP A 202 6.94 3.97 -13.07
C ASP A 202 7.82 3.67 -11.86
N SER A 203 7.46 4.12 -10.68
CA SER A 203 8.35 4.05 -9.53
C SER A 203 7.67 3.45 -8.30
N LEU A 204 8.47 2.83 -7.44
CA LEU A 204 8.10 2.40 -6.09
C LEU A 204 8.92 3.19 -5.05
N LEU A 205 8.34 3.52 -3.91
CA LEU A 205 9.09 4.07 -2.78
C LEU A 205 9.35 2.96 -1.77
N TRP A 206 10.61 2.61 -1.62
CA TRP A 206 11.08 1.62 -0.65
C TRP A 206 11.49 2.29 0.64
N LEU A 207 10.90 1.82 1.74
CA LEU A 207 11.17 2.19 3.12
C LEU A 207 11.56 0.93 3.89
N SER A 208 12.31 1.10 4.96
CA SER A 208 12.69 0.01 5.86
C SER A 208 12.72 0.50 7.29
N ASP A 209 12.38 -0.37 8.21
CA ASP A 209 12.56 -0.13 9.65
C ASP A 209 12.04 1.27 10.09
N PRO A 210 10.77 1.63 9.81
CA PRO A 210 10.22 2.91 10.26
C PRO A 210 10.04 2.99 11.77
N HIS A 211 9.86 1.86 12.46
CA HIS A 211 9.77 1.73 13.92
C HIS A 211 8.83 2.74 14.56
N PHE A 212 7.58 2.78 14.09
CA PHE A 212 6.58 3.64 14.68
C PHE A 212 6.40 3.33 16.17
N THR A 213 6.40 4.37 17.00
CA THR A 213 6.28 4.23 18.44
C THR A 213 5.79 5.52 19.11
N ASN A 214 5.08 5.37 20.22
CA ASN A 214 4.73 6.45 21.13
C ASN A 214 5.87 6.80 22.11
N SER A 215 6.93 6.00 22.13
CA SER A 215 8.10 6.21 22.97
C SER A 215 9.00 7.29 22.35
N GLY A 216 9.11 8.45 22.99
CA GLY A 216 9.89 9.58 22.49
C GLY A 216 11.39 9.35 22.34
N PHE A 217 11.91 8.13 22.65
CA PHE A 217 13.33 7.78 22.50
C PHE A 217 13.64 7.02 21.20
N HIS A 218 12.66 6.45 20.53
CA HIS A 218 12.89 5.54 19.40
C HIS A 218 12.18 5.96 18.11
N GLY A 219 11.27 6.93 18.16
CA GLY A 219 10.45 7.34 17.05
C GLY A 219 10.96 8.57 16.29
N TYR A 220 10.48 8.71 15.08
CA TYR A 220 10.66 9.87 14.21
C TYR A 220 9.51 10.90 14.43
N PRO A 221 9.76 12.23 14.43
CA PRO A 221 11.06 12.86 14.41
C PRO A 221 11.76 12.76 15.76
N LEU A 222 13.07 12.88 15.71
CA LEU A 222 13.84 13.12 16.94
C LEU A 222 13.27 14.33 17.65
N LYS A 223 12.77 14.14 18.85
CA LYS A 223 12.46 15.24 19.76
C LYS A 223 13.77 15.82 20.33
N ASP A 224 14.54 16.46 19.47
CA ASP A 224 15.51 17.42 19.95
C ASP A 224 14.82 18.79 20.08
N THR A 225 15.21 19.56 21.06
CA THR A 225 14.56 20.78 21.54
C THR A 225 14.38 21.90 20.51
N ASN A 226 14.81 21.68 19.25
CA ASN A 226 14.69 22.61 18.13
C ASN A 226 14.08 21.99 16.87
N SER A 227 13.57 20.75 16.93
CA SER A 227 13.04 20.09 15.73
C SER A 227 11.64 20.57 15.39
N THR A 228 11.39 20.68 14.11
CA THR A 228 10.04 20.84 13.56
C THR A 228 9.20 19.61 13.94
N ASP A 229 7.95 19.80 14.34
CA ASP A 229 7.02 18.71 14.71
C ASP A 229 6.55 17.87 13.50
N ARG A 230 7.37 17.77 12.44
CA ARG A 230 7.05 17.04 11.22
C ARG A 230 7.07 15.54 11.45
N THR A 231 5.98 14.87 11.08
CA THR A 231 5.94 13.39 11.09
C THR A 231 6.74 12.81 9.93
N LEU A 232 7.06 11.51 9.99
CA LEU A 232 7.69 10.79 8.87
C LEU A 232 6.82 10.88 7.60
N ALA A 233 5.49 10.78 7.74
CA ALA A 233 4.56 10.90 6.62
C ALA A 233 4.66 12.28 5.93
N GLN A 234 4.66 13.37 6.70
CA GLN A 234 4.81 14.73 6.18
C GLN A 234 6.17 14.95 5.53
N THR A 235 7.24 14.38 6.10
CA THR A 235 8.58 14.48 5.53
C THR A 235 8.66 13.76 4.18
N ILE A 236 8.12 12.55 4.08
CA ILE A 236 8.08 11.77 2.84
C ILE A 236 7.19 12.45 1.80
N GLN A 237 6.04 12.99 2.21
CA GLN A 237 5.16 13.75 1.32
C GLN A 237 5.92 14.88 0.64
N SER A 238 6.59 15.73 1.41
CA SER A 238 7.33 16.87 0.87
C SER A 238 8.61 16.48 0.14
N ALA A 239 9.31 15.42 0.57
CA ALA A 239 10.56 14.99 -0.06
C ALA A 239 10.33 14.33 -1.43
N TYR A 240 9.24 13.60 -1.59
CA TYR A 240 8.95 12.77 -2.75
C TYR A 240 7.69 13.18 -3.51
N PHE A 241 6.52 13.05 -2.91
CA PHE A 241 5.25 13.10 -3.63
C PHE A 241 4.86 14.49 -4.14
N GLU A 242 5.27 15.55 -3.46
CA GLU A 242 5.09 16.92 -3.96
C GLU A 242 5.97 17.21 -5.19
N LYS A 243 7.07 16.46 -5.35
CA LYS A 243 8.05 16.66 -6.41
C LYS A 243 7.91 15.65 -7.55
N ASP A 244 7.38 14.48 -7.27
CA ASP A 244 7.30 13.35 -8.21
C ASP A 244 6.01 12.55 -8.01
N LYS A 245 5.10 12.67 -8.96
CA LYS A 245 3.81 11.95 -8.97
C LYS A 245 3.91 10.52 -9.53
N ASN A 246 5.11 10.08 -9.94
CA ASN A 246 5.30 8.78 -10.59
C ASN A 246 5.43 7.60 -9.61
N ILE A 247 5.32 7.83 -8.31
CA ILE A 247 5.37 6.75 -7.31
C ILE A 247 4.02 6.02 -7.29
N ALA A 248 4.04 4.75 -7.70
CA ALA A 248 2.87 3.89 -7.81
C ALA A 248 2.46 3.29 -6.47
N SER A 249 3.42 2.93 -5.62
CA SER A 249 3.17 2.23 -4.36
C SER A 249 4.33 2.34 -3.38
N LEU A 250 4.04 1.97 -2.13
CA LEU A 250 5.05 1.82 -1.07
C LEU A 250 5.46 0.36 -0.94
N LEU A 251 6.75 0.15 -0.72
CA LEU A 251 7.35 -1.13 -0.38
C LEU A 251 8.03 -0.95 0.98
N ILE A 252 7.67 -1.78 1.99
CA ILE A 252 8.23 -1.68 3.34
C ILE A 252 8.80 -3.03 3.76
N SER A 253 10.11 -3.07 4.01
CA SER A 253 10.85 -4.29 4.31
C SER A 253 10.95 -4.61 5.82
N GLY A 254 9.82 -4.49 6.52
CA GLY A 254 9.64 -4.90 7.92
C GLY A 254 9.98 -3.83 8.96
N ASP A 255 9.81 -4.24 10.22
CA ASP A 255 9.96 -3.40 11.41
C ASP A 255 9.15 -2.11 11.32
N LEU A 256 7.84 -2.27 11.06
CA LEU A 256 6.87 -1.18 11.04
C LEU A 256 6.79 -0.50 12.41
N THR A 257 6.83 -1.31 13.46
CA THR A 257 6.64 -0.91 14.85
C THR A 257 7.92 -1.11 15.66
N TRP A 258 7.97 -0.55 16.88
CA TRP A 258 9.08 -0.77 17.81
C TRP A 258 8.84 -1.97 18.74
N LYS A 259 7.60 -2.24 19.12
CA LYS A 259 7.24 -3.29 20.10
C LYS A 259 6.20 -4.28 19.61
N GLY A 260 5.61 -4.06 18.44
CA GLY A 260 4.54 -4.89 17.92
C GLY A 260 3.23 -4.77 18.68
N ASP A 261 2.95 -3.64 19.31
CA ASP A 261 1.70 -3.41 19.99
C ASP A 261 0.67 -2.71 19.09
N LYS A 262 -0.59 -2.73 19.52
CA LYS A 262 -1.72 -2.24 18.74
C LYS A 262 -1.62 -0.74 18.47
N GLU A 263 -1.21 0.03 19.46
CA GLU A 263 -1.10 1.48 19.38
C GLU A 263 -0.03 1.90 18.35
N GLU A 264 1.06 1.16 18.25
CA GLU A 264 2.12 1.40 17.26
C GLU A 264 1.66 1.03 15.84
N PHE A 265 0.85 -0.03 15.71
CA PHE A 265 0.20 -0.34 14.43
C PHE A 265 -0.87 0.68 14.02
N GLU A 266 -1.52 1.35 14.96
CA GLU A 266 -2.39 2.49 14.66
C GLU A 266 -1.59 3.65 14.05
N LEU A 267 -0.41 3.98 14.59
CA LEU A 267 0.50 4.97 14.00
C LEU A 267 0.99 4.57 12.60
N THR A 268 1.30 3.29 12.42
CA THR A 268 1.63 2.75 11.09
C THR A 268 0.47 2.93 10.12
N GLY A 269 -0.73 2.69 10.59
CA GLY A 269 -1.95 2.88 9.83
C GLY A 269 -2.17 4.34 9.41
N ASP A 270 -2.02 5.26 10.35
CA ASP A 270 -2.13 6.69 10.08
C ASP A 270 -1.11 7.16 9.04
N PHE A 271 0.11 6.65 9.12
CA PHE A 271 1.16 6.90 8.12
C PHE A 271 0.74 6.43 6.72
N ILE A 272 0.27 5.19 6.61
CA ILE A 272 -0.17 4.62 5.33
C ILE A 272 -1.39 5.38 4.80
N ASP A 273 -2.35 5.68 5.65
CA ASP A 273 -3.56 6.41 5.28
C ASP A 273 -3.25 7.83 4.79
N TYR A 274 -2.35 8.53 5.48
CA TYR A 274 -1.92 9.85 5.08
C TYR A 274 -1.32 9.86 3.68
N LEU A 275 -0.30 9.03 3.44
CA LEU A 275 0.38 8.99 2.13
C LEU A 275 -0.51 8.44 1.03
N SER A 276 -1.28 7.38 1.31
CA SER A 276 -2.14 6.76 0.29
C SER A 276 -3.24 7.69 -0.16
N SER A 277 -3.81 8.45 0.77
CA SER A 277 -4.93 9.32 0.48
C SER A 277 -4.53 10.57 -0.28
N LEU A 278 -3.44 11.23 0.13
CA LEU A 278 -2.95 12.42 -0.55
C LEU A 278 -2.41 12.13 -1.96
N ASN A 279 -1.91 10.92 -2.18
CA ASN A 279 -1.21 10.60 -3.42
C ASN A 279 -1.96 9.58 -4.28
N ASN A 280 -3.20 9.28 -3.93
CA ASN A 280 -4.03 8.32 -4.64
C ASN A 280 -3.30 6.97 -4.83
N LEU A 281 -2.74 6.44 -3.73
CA LEU A 281 -2.12 5.11 -3.72
C LEU A 281 -3.17 4.07 -3.36
N ASP A 282 -3.34 3.07 -4.19
CA ASP A 282 -4.20 1.93 -3.87
C ASP A 282 -3.55 1.08 -2.77
N LYS A 283 -4.22 0.95 -1.63
CA LYS A 283 -3.70 0.17 -0.49
C LYS A 283 -3.47 -1.30 -0.84
N SER A 284 -4.23 -1.87 -1.77
CA SER A 284 -4.03 -3.25 -2.22
C SER A 284 -2.70 -3.47 -2.96
N TRP A 285 -2.02 -2.39 -3.37
CA TRP A 285 -0.71 -2.44 -4.02
C TRP A 285 0.45 -2.35 -3.03
N LEU A 286 0.17 -2.01 -1.77
CA LEU A 286 1.19 -1.95 -0.74
C LEU A 286 1.92 -3.29 -0.63
N SER A 287 3.22 -3.21 -0.51
CA SER A 287 4.11 -4.35 -0.38
C SER A 287 4.81 -4.28 0.97
N ILE A 288 4.26 -5.02 1.96
CA ILE A 288 4.71 -4.98 3.35
C ILE A 288 5.00 -6.40 3.82
N CYS A 289 6.18 -6.65 4.37
CA CYS A 289 6.49 -7.88 5.11
C CYS A 289 6.70 -7.57 6.59
N PRO A 290 6.50 -8.53 7.51
CA PRO A 290 6.79 -8.33 8.91
C PRO A 290 8.30 -8.33 9.18
N GLY A 291 8.72 -7.53 10.17
CA GLY A 291 10.02 -7.59 10.79
C GLY A 291 9.97 -8.13 12.21
N ASN A 292 11.12 -8.24 12.87
CA ASN A 292 11.16 -8.83 14.20
C ASN A 292 10.54 -7.95 15.29
N HIS A 293 10.49 -6.66 15.10
CA HIS A 293 9.82 -5.72 15.99
C HIS A 293 8.30 -5.62 15.77
N ASP A 294 7.78 -6.25 14.71
CA ASP A 294 6.34 -6.30 14.43
C ASP A 294 5.62 -7.42 15.17
N LEU A 295 6.35 -8.23 15.92
CA LEU A 295 5.81 -9.28 16.76
C LEU A 295 5.98 -8.92 18.23
N SER A 296 4.94 -9.17 19.04
CA SER A 296 5.03 -8.99 20.48
C SER A 296 5.90 -10.10 21.08
N PHE A 297 6.90 -9.72 21.86
CA PHE A 297 7.77 -10.69 22.53
C PHE A 297 7.24 -10.99 23.91
N TYR A 298 7.00 -12.28 24.16
CA TYR A 298 6.69 -12.78 25.51
C TYR A 298 7.98 -13.10 26.27
N GLU A 299 7.98 -12.89 27.60
CA GLU A 299 9.07 -13.36 28.44
C GLU A 299 9.12 -14.90 28.42
N GLU A 300 10.34 -15.48 28.50
CA GLU A 300 10.53 -16.92 28.41
C GLU A 300 9.63 -17.66 29.42
N ALA A 301 8.60 -18.32 28.92
CA ALA A 301 7.91 -19.35 29.66
C ALA A 301 8.79 -20.61 29.71
N ASP A 302 8.61 -21.42 30.74
CA ASP A 302 9.35 -22.66 30.96
C ASP A 302 9.39 -23.48 29.64
N LYS A 303 10.59 -23.68 29.08
CA LYS A 303 10.88 -24.19 27.71
C LYS A 303 10.33 -25.60 27.43
N LYS A 304 9.59 -26.19 28.34
CA LYS A 304 9.14 -27.60 28.30
C LYS A 304 7.66 -27.78 27.95
N ASP A 305 6.86 -26.71 27.99
CA ASP A 305 5.43 -26.80 27.70
C ASP A 305 5.12 -26.34 26.29
N ILE A 306 4.93 -27.30 25.39
CA ILE A 306 4.62 -27.06 23.98
C ILE A 306 3.34 -26.21 23.83
N SER A 307 2.36 -26.37 24.71
CA SER A 307 1.10 -25.65 24.66
C SER A 307 1.28 -24.13 24.92
N ILE A 308 2.20 -23.78 25.82
CA ILE A 308 2.56 -22.40 26.12
C ILE A 308 3.32 -21.78 24.95
N ILE A 309 4.23 -22.53 24.34
CA ILE A 309 4.99 -22.08 23.16
C ILE A 309 4.03 -21.81 22.00
N GLU A 310 3.10 -22.69 21.72
CA GLU A 310 2.13 -22.54 20.65
C GLU A 310 1.19 -21.37 20.90
N LYS A 311 0.71 -21.19 22.13
CA LYS A 311 -0.09 -20.05 22.54
C LYS A 311 0.68 -18.73 22.34
N ASN A 312 1.91 -18.63 22.82
CA ASN A 312 2.76 -17.43 22.66
C ASN A 312 3.03 -17.13 21.19
N TYR A 313 3.21 -18.17 20.36
CA TYR A 313 3.37 -18.03 18.93
C TYR A 313 2.16 -17.36 18.28
N GLN A 314 0.96 -17.77 18.60
CA GLN A 314 -0.27 -17.19 18.07
C GLN A 314 -0.49 -15.76 18.60
N GLU A 315 -0.37 -15.57 19.91
CA GLU A 315 -0.60 -14.29 20.55
C GLU A 315 0.39 -13.20 20.09
N SER A 316 1.65 -13.54 19.81
CA SER A 316 2.67 -12.59 19.33
C SER A 316 2.33 -11.97 17.96
N ARG A 317 1.45 -12.59 17.19
CA ARG A 317 1.09 -12.21 15.84
C ARG A 317 -0.24 -11.47 15.71
N VAL A 318 -1.00 -11.38 16.81
CA VAL A 318 -2.37 -10.84 16.77
C VAL A 318 -2.39 -9.39 16.29
N ALA A 319 -1.55 -8.53 16.85
CA ALA A 319 -1.54 -7.11 16.50
C ALA A 319 -1.18 -6.88 15.02
N TYR A 320 -0.16 -7.59 14.51
CA TYR A 320 0.18 -7.57 13.09
C TYR A 320 -0.96 -8.11 12.22
N SER A 321 -1.60 -9.19 12.64
CA SER A 321 -2.72 -9.80 11.89
C SER A 321 -3.92 -8.87 11.80
N ASP A 322 -4.25 -8.17 12.87
CA ASP A 322 -5.34 -7.20 12.90
C ASP A 322 -5.03 -5.98 12.01
N PHE A 323 -3.78 -5.49 12.07
CA PHE A 323 -3.30 -4.45 11.17
C PHE A 323 -3.39 -4.89 9.71
N TYR A 324 -2.86 -6.07 9.37
CA TYR A 324 -2.87 -6.60 8.01
C TYR A 324 -4.31 -6.75 7.49
N ALA A 325 -5.21 -7.31 8.31
CA ALA A 325 -6.61 -7.48 7.94
C ALA A 325 -7.30 -6.14 7.64
N LYS A 326 -6.98 -5.08 8.39
CA LYS A 326 -7.54 -3.74 8.19
C LYS A 326 -7.19 -3.14 6.80
N TYR A 327 -5.99 -3.43 6.27
CA TYR A 327 -5.50 -2.81 5.04
C TYR A 327 -5.66 -3.68 3.80
N PHE A 328 -5.73 -4.99 3.97
CA PHE A 328 -5.83 -5.93 2.87
C PHE A 328 -7.18 -6.67 2.82
N ASP A 329 -8.11 -6.33 3.72
CA ASP A 329 -9.44 -6.94 3.88
C ASP A 329 -9.42 -8.46 4.10
N ILE A 330 -8.31 -8.96 4.63
CA ILE A 330 -8.07 -10.39 4.87
C ILE A 330 -7.02 -10.56 5.95
N LYS A 331 -7.21 -11.53 6.83
CA LYS A 331 -6.17 -11.94 7.78
C LYS A 331 -4.96 -12.50 7.02
N PRO A 332 -3.73 -12.26 7.49
CA PRO A 332 -2.57 -12.86 6.85
C PRO A 332 -2.71 -14.38 6.79
N ASN A 333 -2.12 -15.00 5.78
CA ASN A 333 -2.02 -16.45 5.73
C ASN A 333 -1.06 -16.96 6.82
N GLU A 334 -1.01 -18.27 7.01
CA GLU A 334 -0.21 -18.90 8.07
C GLU A 334 1.27 -18.50 8.00
N SER A 335 1.83 -18.39 6.81
CA SER A 335 3.21 -17.98 6.60
C SER A 335 3.43 -16.46 6.65
N MET A 336 2.38 -15.65 6.69
CA MET A 336 2.44 -14.18 6.56
C MET A 336 3.17 -13.69 5.29
N SER A 337 3.19 -14.51 4.25
CA SER A 337 3.78 -14.17 2.96
C SER A 337 2.74 -13.63 2.00
N SER A 338 3.17 -12.86 1.01
CA SER A 338 2.28 -12.34 -0.02
C SER A 338 3.00 -12.06 -1.33
N GLY A 339 2.26 -11.79 -2.39
CA GLY A 339 2.82 -11.46 -3.70
C GLY A 339 2.01 -10.40 -4.44
N ARG A 340 2.70 -9.54 -5.17
CA ARG A 340 2.10 -8.48 -5.97
C ARG A 340 2.56 -8.57 -7.40
N ARG A 341 1.67 -8.25 -8.33
CA ARG A 341 1.97 -8.13 -9.76
C ARG A 341 1.57 -6.75 -10.23
N LEU A 342 2.54 -5.96 -10.66
CA LEU A 342 2.33 -4.60 -11.12
C LEU A 342 2.78 -4.47 -12.57
N LEU A 343 2.00 -3.79 -13.39
CA LEU A 343 2.40 -3.36 -14.73
C LEU A 343 2.66 -1.85 -14.67
N LEU A 344 3.90 -1.50 -14.39
CA LEU A 344 4.33 -0.12 -14.24
C LEU A 344 4.46 0.55 -15.60
N ASN A 345 4.18 1.86 -15.65
CA ASN A 345 4.14 2.63 -16.90
C ASN A 345 3.34 1.92 -18.02
N SER A 346 2.29 1.19 -17.61
CA SER A 346 1.41 0.39 -18.49
C SER A 346 2.13 -0.66 -19.37
N SER A 347 3.42 -0.93 -19.12
CA SER A 347 4.21 -1.83 -19.97
C SER A 347 5.31 -2.62 -19.26
N ILE A 348 5.73 -2.26 -18.06
CA ILE A 348 6.85 -2.89 -17.36
C ILE A 348 6.32 -3.82 -16.27
N PRO A 349 6.36 -5.15 -16.49
CA PRO A 349 5.84 -6.12 -15.54
C PRO A 349 6.83 -6.36 -14.41
N VAL A 350 6.34 -6.18 -13.17
CA VAL A 350 7.09 -6.41 -11.93
C VAL A 350 6.34 -7.39 -11.05
N GLU A 351 7.01 -8.43 -10.61
CA GLU A 351 6.52 -9.39 -9.62
C GLU A 351 7.27 -9.16 -8.30
N ILE A 352 6.55 -8.86 -7.24
CA ILE A 352 7.09 -8.63 -5.90
C ILE A 352 6.61 -9.76 -4.99
N VAL A 353 7.54 -10.46 -4.36
CA VAL A 353 7.26 -11.48 -3.35
C VAL A 353 7.71 -10.96 -2.00
N LEU A 354 6.84 -11.08 -1.02
CA LEU A 354 7.08 -10.66 0.34
C LEU A 354 7.16 -11.91 1.22
N LEU A 355 8.35 -12.18 1.77
CA LEU A 355 8.59 -13.32 2.62
C LEU A 355 8.63 -12.89 4.08
N ASN A 356 8.02 -13.69 4.93
CA ASN A 356 8.13 -13.57 6.36
C ASN A 356 9.42 -14.26 6.83
N SER A 357 10.38 -13.50 7.28
CA SER A 357 11.62 -14.02 7.85
C SER A 357 11.62 -14.14 9.38
N VAL A 358 10.47 -13.84 10.04
CA VAL A 358 10.34 -13.88 11.52
C VAL A 358 9.51 -15.08 12.00
N THR A 359 9.49 -16.15 11.22
CA THR A 359 8.67 -17.35 11.49
C THR A 359 8.99 -18.04 12.81
N LEU A 360 10.25 -18.01 13.27
CA LEU A 360 10.68 -18.66 14.51
C LEU A 360 10.69 -17.75 15.74
N GLN A 361 10.41 -16.45 15.57
CA GLN A 361 10.45 -15.52 16.69
C GLN A 361 9.18 -15.62 17.53
N GLN A 362 9.32 -15.93 18.79
CA GLN A 362 8.21 -16.12 19.72
C GLN A 362 8.45 -15.51 21.09
N THR A 363 9.70 -15.50 21.55
CA THR A 363 10.06 -15.07 22.90
C THR A 363 11.33 -14.25 22.92
N LYS A 364 11.46 -13.37 23.91
CA LYS A 364 12.70 -12.66 24.21
C LYS A 364 13.84 -13.67 24.46
N GLY A 365 14.91 -13.57 23.71
CA GLY A 365 16.09 -14.41 23.87
C GLY A 365 16.15 -15.66 23.01
N SER A 366 15.03 -16.12 22.43
CA SER A 366 15.03 -17.26 21.51
C SER A 366 14.99 -16.77 20.07
N PHE A 367 16.04 -17.07 19.29
CA PHE A 367 16.19 -16.65 17.88
C PHE A 367 16.09 -15.15 17.63
N GLN A 368 16.25 -14.32 18.65
CA GLN A 368 16.20 -12.88 18.52
C GLN A 368 17.26 -12.39 17.51
N GLY A 369 16.81 -11.72 16.46
CA GLY A 369 17.65 -11.22 15.38
C GLY A 369 18.01 -12.24 14.30
N HIS A 370 17.64 -13.53 14.44
CA HIS A 370 17.78 -14.53 13.39
C HIS A 370 16.53 -14.64 12.53
N GLY A 371 16.73 -14.61 11.23
CA GLY A 371 15.67 -14.92 10.28
C GLY A 371 15.55 -16.41 9.99
N TYR A 372 14.36 -16.84 9.61
CA TYR A 372 14.09 -18.15 9.04
C TYR A 372 12.87 -18.10 8.13
N ILE A 373 12.98 -18.67 6.94
CA ILE A 373 11.90 -18.65 5.95
C ILE A 373 11.08 -19.96 6.00
N GLY A 374 11.76 -21.08 5.97
CA GLY A 374 11.13 -22.39 5.89
C GLY A 374 10.77 -22.83 4.48
N GLN A 375 10.74 -24.14 4.27
CA GLN A 375 10.44 -24.71 2.96
C GLN A 375 8.97 -24.56 2.58
N GLU A 376 8.08 -24.75 3.54
CA GLU A 376 6.62 -24.67 3.34
C GLU A 376 6.19 -23.29 2.81
N GLN A 377 6.78 -22.22 3.35
CA GLN A 377 6.53 -20.88 2.86
C GLN A 377 6.98 -20.70 1.40
N LEU A 378 8.18 -21.20 1.05
CA LEU A 378 8.71 -21.10 -0.31
C LEU A 378 7.88 -21.89 -1.32
N GLU A 379 7.43 -23.10 -0.95
CA GLU A 379 6.56 -23.93 -1.77
C GLU A 379 5.18 -23.30 -1.96
N HIS A 380 4.61 -22.73 -0.90
CA HIS A 380 3.35 -22.01 -0.96
C HIS A 380 3.43 -20.81 -1.92
N VAL A 381 4.47 -19.99 -1.78
CA VAL A 381 4.70 -18.83 -2.67
C VAL A 381 4.93 -19.28 -4.12
N GLU A 382 5.71 -20.34 -4.34
CA GLU A 382 5.96 -20.91 -5.67
C GLU A 382 4.65 -21.31 -6.36
N GLN A 383 3.76 -21.98 -5.63
CA GLN A 383 2.46 -22.41 -6.12
C GLN A 383 1.53 -21.21 -6.40
N GLU A 384 1.39 -20.28 -5.45
CA GLU A 384 0.48 -19.15 -5.57
C GLU A 384 0.90 -18.16 -6.67
N MET A 385 2.19 -17.96 -6.85
CA MET A 385 2.74 -17.10 -7.89
C MET A 385 2.92 -17.85 -9.23
N GLY A 386 2.74 -19.18 -9.26
CA GLY A 386 2.86 -20.00 -10.46
C GLY A 386 4.28 -20.00 -11.05
N PHE A 387 5.30 -20.02 -10.20
CA PHE A 387 6.71 -19.97 -10.63
C PHE A 387 7.20 -21.27 -11.26
N ASP A 388 6.46 -22.38 -11.12
CA ASP A 388 6.65 -23.65 -11.83
C ASP A 388 6.62 -23.48 -13.36
N LYS A 389 5.90 -22.48 -13.86
CA LYS A 389 5.81 -22.14 -15.29
C LYS A 389 7.02 -21.37 -15.82
N GLY A 390 8.02 -21.15 -14.98
CA GLY A 390 9.22 -20.37 -15.31
C GLY A 390 9.00 -18.86 -15.20
N LYS A 391 10.04 -18.10 -15.51
CA LYS A 391 10.00 -16.63 -15.52
C LYS A 391 9.63 -16.14 -16.93
N PRO A 392 8.54 -15.39 -17.11
CA PRO A 392 8.23 -14.77 -18.40
C PRO A 392 9.35 -13.81 -18.84
N ARG A 393 9.48 -13.61 -20.14
CA ARG A 393 10.43 -12.63 -20.66
C ARG A 393 10.05 -11.22 -20.22
N ASN A 394 11.04 -10.40 -19.93
CA ASN A 394 10.89 -8.99 -19.54
C ASN A 394 10.18 -8.75 -18.19
N VAL A 395 10.00 -9.77 -17.37
CA VAL A 395 9.48 -9.60 -16.00
C VAL A 395 10.63 -9.34 -15.03
N THR A 396 10.52 -8.33 -14.19
CA THR A 396 11.42 -8.14 -13.06
C THR A 396 10.84 -8.82 -11.82
N ARG A 397 11.60 -9.73 -11.21
CA ARG A 397 11.23 -10.38 -9.95
C ARG A 397 11.99 -9.82 -8.78
N ILE A 398 11.27 -9.34 -7.78
CA ILE A 398 11.80 -8.76 -6.55
C ILE A 398 11.32 -9.60 -5.38
N CYS A 399 12.25 -10.09 -4.57
CA CYS A 399 11.95 -10.67 -3.27
C CYS A 399 12.19 -9.60 -2.20
N VAL A 400 11.30 -9.50 -1.23
CA VAL A 400 11.41 -8.61 -0.08
C VAL A 400 11.28 -9.42 1.19
N MET A 401 12.18 -9.22 2.11
CA MET A 401 12.12 -9.80 3.46
C MET A 401 12.78 -8.83 4.45
N HIS A 402 12.71 -9.10 5.73
CA HIS A 402 13.30 -8.21 6.72
C HIS A 402 14.77 -8.52 7.01
N HIS A 403 15.09 -9.79 7.36
CA HIS A 403 16.45 -10.20 7.71
C HIS A 403 17.38 -10.34 6.50
N HIS A 404 18.66 -10.37 6.76
CA HIS A 404 19.70 -10.47 5.72
C HIS A 404 19.85 -11.89 5.18
N LEU A 405 20.15 -12.00 3.89
CA LEU A 405 20.55 -13.28 3.28
C LEU A 405 22.00 -13.65 3.67
N MET A 406 22.84 -12.64 3.85
CA MET A 406 24.26 -12.76 4.15
C MET A 406 24.69 -11.67 5.12
N PRO A 407 25.80 -11.85 5.85
CA PRO A 407 26.32 -10.80 6.74
C PRO A 407 26.61 -9.51 5.98
N VAL A 408 26.22 -8.37 6.55
CA VAL A 408 26.47 -7.03 5.99
C VAL A 408 27.45 -6.22 6.85
N SER A 409 27.67 -6.59 8.11
CA SER A 409 28.67 -5.93 8.97
C SER A 409 30.02 -6.65 8.91
N LEU A 410 31.09 -5.89 9.08
CA LEU A 410 32.48 -6.40 9.08
C LEU A 410 32.76 -7.42 10.19
N THR A 411 32.05 -7.33 11.30
CA THR A 411 32.16 -8.26 12.42
C THR A 411 30.79 -8.61 12.97
N GLN A 412 30.52 -9.91 13.03
CA GLN A 412 29.42 -10.42 13.85
C GLN A 412 30.04 -10.93 15.15
N ASP A 413 29.61 -10.39 16.29
CA ASP A 413 30.10 -10.80 17.59
C ASP A 413 29.74 -12.26 17.88
N ALA A 414 30.76 -13.04 18.28
CA ALA A 414 30.59 -14.46 18.59
C ALA A 414 30.04 -14.73 20.01
N TYR A 415 29.56 -13.70 20.71
CA TYR A 415 29.06 -13.83 22.08
C TYR A 415 27.61 -14.28 22.15
N PRO A 416 27.18 -14.91 23.28
CA PRO A 416 25.82 -15.45 23.43
C PRO A 416 24.68 -14.42 23.29
N ASN A 417 25.00 -13.13 23.35
CA ASN A 417 24.06 -12.02 23.17
C ASN A 417 24.24 -11.33 21.80
N ALA A 418 25.01 -11.91 20.90
CA ALA A 418 25.23 -11.36 19.57
C ALA A 418 23.92 -11.38 18.79
N LYS A 419 23.59 -10.23 18.22
CA LYS A 419 22.45 -10.10 17.33
C LYS A 419 22.89 -10.54 15.92
N TYR A 420 22.61 -11.77 15.58
CA TYR A 420 22.81 -12.25 14.21
C TYR A 420 21.69 -11.71 13.34
N SER A 421 22.04 -11.29 12.14
CA SER A 421 21.11 -10.59 11.24
C SER A 421 20.66 -11.45 10.06
N THR A 422 21.23 -12.65 9.91
CA THR A 422 21.02 -13.49 8.74
C THR A 422 19.92 -14.52 8.94
N VAL A 423 19.29 -14.94 7.84
CA VAL A 423 18.37 -16.08 7.85
C VAL A 423 19.15 -17.38 8.04
N LEU A 424 18.67 -18.25 8.93
CA LEU A 424 19.31 -19.54 9.25
C LEU A 424 19.33 -20.50 8.05
N ASP A 425 18.34 -20.40 7.17
CA ASP A 425 18.22 -21.23 5.98
C ASP A 425 18.61 -20.47 4.68
N ALA A 426 19.60 -19.58 4.78
CA ALA A 426 20.09 -18.73 3.68
C ALA A 426 20.44 -19.53 2.41
N GLU A 427 21.02 -20.72 2.53
CA GLU A 427 21.37 -21.57 1.39
C GLU A 427 20.12 -22.07 0.65
N ARG A 428 19.08 -22.51 1.40
CA ARG A 428 17.80 -22.91 0.82
C ARG A 428 17.14 -21.75 0.08
N LEU A 429 17.06 -20.60 0.74
CA LEU A 429 16.50 -19.40 0.14
C LEU A 429 17.27 -18.98 -1.11
N SER A 430 18.60 -18.95 -1.04
CA SER A 430 19.44 -18.58 -2.19
C SER A 430 19.24 -19.51 -3.39
N ARG A 431 19.11 -20.82 -3.18
CA ARG A 431 18.78 -21.78 -4.25
C ARG A 431 17.40 -21.52 -4.84
N TRP A 432 16.41 -21.26 -4.01
CA TRP A 432 15.07 -20.98 -4.46
C TRP A 432 15.00 -19.68 -5.28
N LEU A 433 15.64 -18.61 -4.82
CA LEU A 433 15.74 -17.35 -5.56
C LEU A 433 16.42 -17.54 -6.92
N THR A 434 17.49 -18.33 -6.96
CA THR A 434 18.22 -18.66 -8.20
C THR A 434 17.35 -19.48 -9.14
N LYS A 435 16.71 -20.55 -8.64
CA LYS A 435 15.79 -21.44 -9.43
C LYS A 435 14.71 -20.62 -10.13
N HIS A 436 14.12 -19.65 -9.41
CA HIS A 436 13.03 -18.84 -9.92
C HIS A 436 13.49 -17.53 -10.57
N LYS A 437 14.80 -17.35 -10.79
CA LYS A 437 15.41 -16.23 -11.51
C LYS A 437 14.97 -14.86 -10.94
N PHE A 438 15.06 -14.68 -9.63
CA PHE A 438 14.88 -13.39 -9.01
C PHE A 438 16.03 -12.45 -9.41
N ASP A 439 15.69 -11.19 -9.70
CA ASP A 439 16.65 -10.15 -10.07
C ASP A 439 17.16 -9.43 -8.82
N PHE A 440 16.25 -9.20 -7.86
CA PHE A 440 16.55 -8.44 -6.65
C PHE A 440 16.05 -9.15 -5.39
N LEU A 441 16.82 -9.01 -4.32
CA LEU A 441 16.42 -9.25 -2.94
C LEU A 441 16.61 -7.96 -2.14
N LEU A 442 15.53 -7.45 -1.57
CA LEU A 442 15.51 -6.22 -0.77
C LEU A 442 15.24 -6.55 0.70
N HIS A 443 15.99 -5.94 1.60
CA HIS A 443 15.85 -6.17 3.04
C HIS A 443 16.26 -4.98 3.91
N GLY A 444 15.99 -5.04 5.22
CA GLY A 444 16.34 -4.02 6.23
C GLY A 444 17.13 -4.58 7.40
N HIS A 445 16.61 -4.41 8.62
CA HIS A 445 17.01 -4.99 9.91
C HIS A 445 18.24 -4.36 10.59
N MET A 446 19.37 -4.25 9.92
CA MET A 446 20.60 -3.71 10.55
C MET A 446 20.76 -2.20 10.34
N HIS A 447 19.76 -1.54 9.78
CA HIS A 447 19.73 -0.10 9.52
C HIS A 447 20.94 0.40 8.70
N GLN A 448 21.45 -0.44 7.80
CA GLN A 448 22.63 -0.18 6.96
C GLN A 448 22.29 -0.29 5.49
N ASN A 449 22.80 0.63 4.69
CA ASN A 449 22.77 0.51 3.24
C ASN A 449 23.89 -0.45 2.79
N PHE A 450 23.52 -1.45 2.03
CA PHE A 450 24.41 -2.47 1.51
C PHE A 450 23.99 -2.90 0.12
N ASN A 451 24.95 -3.27 -0.72
CA ASN A 451 24.65 -3.90 -2.00
C ASN A 451 25.71 -4.95 -2.34
N CYS A 452 25.26 -6.06 -2.89
CA CYS A 452 26.13 -7.04 -3.52
C CYS A 452 25.40 -7.78 -4.63
N THR A 453 26.16 -8.47 -5.46
CA THR A 453 25.64 -9.37 -6.49
C THR A 453 26.10 -10.78 -6.19
N ILE A 454 25.16 -11.72 -6.16
CA ILE A 454 25.41 -13.15 -6.02
C ILE A 454 25.17 -13.78 -7.40
N GLU A 455 26.20 -14.40 -7.94
CA GLU A 455 26.09 -15.16 -9.19
C GLU A 455 26.14 -16.65 -8.88
N ARG A 456 25.12 -17.38 -9.30
CA ARG A 456 25.03 -18.83 -9.07
C ARG A 456 24.64 -19.53 -10.35
N SER A 457 25.29 -20.69 -10.59
CA SER A 457 24.87 -21.61 -11.64
C SER A 457 23.62 -22.37 -11.21
N ILE A 458 22.65 -22.49 -12.12
CA ILE A 458 21.48 -23.34 -11.96
C ILE A 458 21.93 -24.77 -12.31
N TRP A 459 22.15 -25.62 -11.29
CA TRP A 459 22.49 -27.02 -11.52
C TRP A 459 21.26 -27.76 -12.04
N THR A 460 21.31 -28.18 -13.29
CA THR A 460 20.40 -29.20 -13.84
C THR A 460 21.04 -30.57 -13.59
N HIS A 461 20.24 -31.57 -13.22
CA HIS A 461 20.73 -32.92 -12.85
C HIS A 461 21.38 -33.73 -14.00
N LYS A 462 21.52 -33.16 -15.18
CA LYS A 462 22.26 -33.74 -16.32
C LYS A 462 22.95 -32.59 -17.08
N PRO A 463 24.24 -32.42 -16.91
CA PRO A 463 25.01 -31.66 -17.90
C PRO A 463 24.98 -32.47 -19.20
N THR A 464 24.23 -32.04 -20.18
CA THR A 464 24.52 -32.38 -21.56
C THR A 464 25.67 -31.49 -21.98
N ASP A 465 26.70 -32.07 -22.59
CA ASP A 465 28.03 -31.50 -22.82
C ASP A 465 28.08 -30.22 -23.68
N GLU A 466 26.98 -29.53 -23.97
CA GLU A 466 26.93 -28.39 -24.89
C GLU A 466 26.07 -27.19 -24.40
N GLU A 467 25.40 -27.26 -23.25
CA GLU A 467 24.67 -26.10 -22.73
C GLU A 467 25.47 -25.40 -21.62
N GLU A 468 25.85 -24.16 -21.86
CA GLU A 468 26.33 -23.27 -20.78
C GLU A 468 25.33 -23.33 -19.64
N ASN A 469 25.78 -23.72 -18.43
CA ASN A 469 24.94 -23.73 -17.24
C ASN A 469 24.37 -22.34 -17.03
N PRO A 470 23.05 -22.15 -17.14
CA PRO A 470 22.48 -20.83 -16.98
C PRO A 470 22.83 -20.29 -15.58
N THR A 471 23.45 -19.16 -15.54
CA THR A 471 23.73 -18.45 -14.28
C THR A 471 22.61 -17.46 -14.00
N ASN A 472 22.28 -17.29 -12.72
CA ASN A 472 21.40 -16.22 -12.27
C ASN A 472 22.21 -15.22 -11.44
N LYS A 473 22.05 -13.94 -11.74
CA LYS A 473 22.64 -12.84 -10.98
C LYS A 473 21.56 -12.25 -10.07
N LEU A 474 21.64 -12.53 -8.79
CA LEU A 474 20.79 -11.96 -7.76
C LEU A 474 21.46 -10.73 -7.15
N ARG A 475 20.81 -9.59 -7.24
CA ARG A 475 21.28 -8.34 -6.60
C ARG A 475 20.62 -8.23 -5.23
N VAL A 476 21.45 -8.23 -4.19
CA VAL A 476 21.02 -8.14 -2.79
C VAL A 476 21.28 -6.71 -2.31
N LEU A 477 20.22 -6.03 -1.93
CA LEU A 477 20.24 -4.64 -1.52
C LEU A 477 19.61 -4.49 -0.13
N SER A 478 20.24 -3.71 0.74
CA SER A 478 19.64 -3.31 2.00
C SER A 478 19.43 -1.80 2.08
N LEU A 479 18.46 -1.41 2.89
CA LEU A 479 18.14 -0.02 3.16
C LEU A 479 18.32 0.27 4.65
N GLY A 480 18.95 1.37 4.96
CA GLY A 480 19.00 1.92 6.30
C GLY A 480 17.61 2.31 6.80
N SER A 481 17.44 2.42 8.11
CA SER A 481 16.15 2.75 8.69
C SER A 481 15.59 4.08 8.17
N SER A 482 14.29 4.09 7.89
CA SER A 482 13.56 5.28 7.48
C SER A 482 13.03 6.11 8.65
N GLY A 483 12.93 5.55 9.86
CA GLY A 483 12.19 6.19 10.96
C GLY A 483 12.81 6.11 12.36
N VAL A 484 13.92 5.39 12.58
CA VAL A 484 14.50 5.34 13.92
C VAL A 484 15.27 6.61 14.27
N CYS A 485 15.42 6.87 15.58
CA CYS A 485 16.23 7.97 16.07
C CYS A 485 17.73 7.77 15.78
N MET A 486 18.50 8.87 15.79
CA MET A 486 19.92 8.87 15.38
C MET A 486 20.80 7.84 16.10
N GLY A 487 20.54 7.52 17.35
CA GLY A 487 21.28 6.50 18.10
C GLY A 487 21.07 5.07 17.62
N HIS A 488 20.05 4.84 16.79
CA HIS A 488 19.65 3.52 16.26
C HIS A 488 19.75 3.42 14.73
N THR A 489 20.34 4.40 14.06
CA THR A 489 20.46 4.43 12.59
C THR A 489 21.57 3.56 12.02
N GLY A 490 22.23 2.75 12.85
CA GLY A 490 23.33 1.92 12.40
C GLY A 490 24.53 2.72 11.85
N GLU A 491 25.37 2.07 11.06
CA GLU A 491 26.55 2.71 10.44
C GLU A 491 26.20 3.74 9.37
N SER A 492 25.03 3.62 8.76
CA SER A 492 24.53 4.54 7.71
C SER A 492 24.23 5.96 8.22
N LYS A 493 24.13 6.15 9.51
CA LYS A 493 23.89 7.42 10.21
C LYS A 493 22.84 8.30 9.54
N GLY A 494 21.59 8.19 9.97
CA GLY A 494 20.47 8.97 9.49
C GLY A 494 19.35 8.10 8.91
N ASN A 495 18.24 8.74 8.57
CA ASN A 495 17.08 8.05 8.03
C ASN A 495 17.17 7.97 6.50
N TRP A 496 17.02 6.77 5.96
CA TRP A 496 17.21 6.51 4.55
C TRP A 496 15.91 6.06 3.88
N THR A 497 15.79 6.42 2.63
CA THR A 497 14.70 5.99 1.75
C THR A 497 15.27 5.68 0.38
N CYS A 498 14.56 4.91 -0.42
CA CYS A 498 14.99 4.60 -1.78
C CYS A 498 13.79 4.65 -2.74
N LYS A 499 13.87 5.51 -3.77
CA LYS A 499 12.94 5.44 -4.90
C LYS A 499 13.50 4.45 -5.91
N ILE A 500 12.71 3.44 -6.28
CA ILE A 500 13.03 2.46 -7.32
C ILE A 500 12.29 2.88 -8.58
N GLU A 501 13.03 3.31 -9.59
CA GLU A 501 12.49 3.77 -10.87
C GLU A 501 12.69 2.69 -11.93
N PHE A 502 11.60 2.36 -12.63
CA PHE A 502 11.59 1.35 -13.68
C PHE A 502 11.55 2.05 -15.04
N GLY A 503 12.73 2.38 -15.57
CA GLY A 503 12.86 2.95 -16.91
C GLY A 503 12.73 1.88 -18.01
N HIS A 504 12.81 2.30 -19.28
CA HIS A 504 12.70 1.37 -20.41
C HIS A 504 13.90 0.42 -20.54
N GLU A 505 15.10 0.86 -20.18
CA GLU A 505 16.34 0.10 -20.34
C GLU A 505 16.94 -0.34 -19.01
N LYS A 506 16.69 0.40 -17.94
CA LYS A 506 17.32 0.22 -16.65
C LYS A 506 16.34 0.36 -15.50
N ILE A 507 16.68 -0.30 -14.40
CA ILE A 507 16.09 -0.08 -13.09
C ILE A 507 17.08 0.75 -12.27
N ILE A 508 16.62 1.86 -11.69
CA ILE A 508 17.47 2.78 -10.94
C ILE A 508 16.98 2.87 -9.51
N PHE A 509 17.87 2.59 -8.57
CA PHE A 509 17.65 2.74 -7.15
C PHE A 509 18.24 4.08 -6.69
N HIS A 510 17.39 5.05 -6.42
CA HIS A 510 17.77 6.37 -5.93
C HIS A 510 17.72 6.39 -4.40
N TYR A 511 18.86 6.21 -3.77
CA TYR A 511 19.01 6.33 -2.32
C TYR A 511 19.09 7.79 -1.92
N GLY A 512 18.44 8.16 -0.85
CA GLY A 512 18.49 9.50 -0.27
C GLY A 512 18.27 9.46 1.24
N LYS A 513 19.04 10.27 1.95
CA LYS A 513 18.87 10.49 3.37
C LYS A 513 17.87 11.60 3.58
N ILE A 514 16.79 11.31 4.31
CA ILE A 514 15.74 12.30 4.58
C ILE A 514 16.09 13.15 5.79
N SER A 515 15.84 14.45 5.69
CA SER A 515 15.96 15.41 6.78
C SER A 515 14.56 15.76 7.31
N PRO A 516 14.31 15.60 8.62
CA PRO A 516 13.02 16.01 9.21
C PRO A 516 12.83 17.53 9.24
N GLU A 517 13.93 18.30 9.25
CA GLU A 517 13.88 19.75 9.42
C GLU A 517 13.31 20.46 8.20
N ASP A 518 13.80 20.14 7.01
CA ASP A 518 13.45 20.81 5.76
C ASP A 518 12.77 19.89 4.73
N ALA A 519 12.58 18.62 5.06
CA ALA A 519 12.03 17.59 4.19
C ALA A 519 12.80 17.47 2.85
N THR A 520 14.11 17.63 2.90
CA THR A 520 14.99 17.44 1.74
C THR A 520 15.66 16.08 1.76
N LEU A 521 16.22 15.72 0.61
CA LEU A 521 17.08 14.55 0.45
C LEU A 521 18.53 14.99 0.36
N SER A 522 19.36 14.50 1.27
CA SER A 522 20.83 14.64 1.26
C SER A 522 21.51 13.30 0.97
N ASP A 523 22.83 13.30 0.90
CA ASP A 523 23.68 12.11 0.72
C ASP A 523 23.17 11.16 -0.38
N LYS A 524 22.73 11.73 -1.51
CA LYS A 524 22.12 10.98 -2.60
C LYS A 524 23.15 10.16 -3.35
N TYR A 525 22.82 8.90 -3.62
CA TYR A 525 23.53 8.09 -4.59
C TYR A 525 22.55 7.18 -5.34
N GLN A 526 22.98 6.65 -6.46
CA GLN A 526 22.14 5.76 -7.27
C GLN A 526 22.89 4.50 -7.68
N LEU A 527 22.12 3.42 -7.82
CA LEU A 527 22.58 2.17 -8.40
C LEU A 527 21.74 1.89 -9.63
N GLU A 528 22.39 1.59 -10.74
CA GLU A 528 21.72 1.32 -12.01
C GLU A 528 21.92 -0.14 -12.42
N PHE A 529 20.87 -0.77 -12.89
CA PHE A 529 20.90 -2.16 -13.34
C PHE A 529 20.15 -2.30 -14.66
N ASP A 530 20.80 -2.90 -15.65
CA ASP A 530 20.14 -3.25 -16.91
C ASP A 530 19.22 -4.46 -16.71
N TYR A 531 18.09 -4.51 -17.42
CA TYR A 531 17.13 -5.62 -17.32
C TYR A 531 17.71 -6.97 -17.74
N ASN A 532 18.73 -6.99 -18.59
CA ASN A 532 19.30 -8.18 -19.19
C ASN A 532 20.76 -8.45 -18.78
N ALA A 533 21.27 -7.77 -17.72
CA ALA A 533 22.66 -7.87 -17.32
C ALA A 533 22.92 -8.97 -16.27
#